data_6ad81554c2d59441f04cba9e695f1b90
#
_entry.id   6ad81554c2d59441f04cba9e695f1b90
#
_cell.length_a   1.000
_cell.length_b   1.000
_cell.length_c   1.000
_cell.angle_alpha   90.00
_cell.angle_beta   90.00
_cell.angle_gamma   90.00
#
_symmetry.space_group_name_H-M   'P 1'
#
loop_
_entity.id
_entity.type
_entity.pdbx_description
1 polymer ?
#
loop_
_entity_poly.entity_id
_entity_poly.type
_entity_poly.pdbx_seq_one_letter_code
_entity_poly.pdbx_strand_id
1 'polypeptide(L)'
;MFNGATAFNQPLNDWNVSKVRNMEEMFCNAESFNQPLNDWKMWNVESMDQMFMDATSFNQPLNDWNVSNVRSMWVMFNGATSLGLGESRVRAGPKRS
;
A
#
# COMPACT_ATOMS: atom_id res chain seq x y z
N MET A 1 -8.74 6.70 -0.23
CA MET A 1 -8.69 8.11 0.18
C MET A 1 -7.88 8.96 -0.78
N PHE A 2 -6.76 8.45 -1.23
CA PHE A 2 -5.92 9.20 -2.17
C PHE A 2 -6.03 8.68 -3.59
N ASN A 3 -7.09 7.94 -3.89
CA ASN A 3 -7.31 7.42 -5.23
C ASN A 3 -7.40 8.58 -6.22
N GLY A 4 -6.55 8.55 -7.23
CA GLY A 4 -6.52 9.60 -8.23
C GLY A 4 -5.82 10.88 -7.83
N ALA A 5 -5.21 10.92 -6.64
CA ALA A 5 -4.49 12.12 -6.18
C ALA A 5 -3.11 12.16 -6.83
N THR A 6 -3.07 12.52 -8.11
CA THR A 6 -1.88 12.35 -8.94
C THR A 6 -0.68 13.19 -8.51
N ALA A 7 -0.92 14.30 -7.82
CA ALA A 7 0.17 15.20 -7.38
C ALA A 7 0.48 15.07 -5.89
N PHE A 8 -0.27 14.27 -5.17
CA PHE A 8 -0.09 14.17 -3.72
C PHE A 8 1.21 13.45 -3.39
N ASN A 9 2.01 14.05 -2.52
CA ASN A 9 3.25 13.43 -2.06
C ASN A 9 3.67 14.04 -0.73
N GLN A 10 2.87 13.82 0.31
CA GLN A 10 3.15 14.35 1.63
C GLN A 10 3.33 13.21 2.63
N PRO A 11 4.12 13.45 3.69
CA PRO A 11 4.38 12.38 4.67
C PRO A 11 3.12 11.99 5.43
N LEU A 12 2.91 10.68 5.55
CA LEU A 12 1.76 10.12 6.26
C LEU A 12 2.17 9.08 7.29
N ASN A 13 3.48 8.87 7.47
CA ASN A 13 3.97 7.75 8.26
C ASN A 13 3.54 7.82 9.73
N ASP A 14 3.22 9.02 10.21
CA ASP A 14 2.79 9.21 11.59
C ASP A 14 1.28 9.01 11.80
N TRP A 15 0.54 8.77 10.75
CA TRP A 15 -0.89 8.54 10.88
C TRP A 15 -1.16 7.27 11.66
N ASN A 16 -2.14 7.32 12.54
CA ASN A 16 -2.58 6.13 13.26
C ASN A 16 -3.65 5.41 12.45
N VAL A 17 -3.25 4.32 11.79
CA VAL A 17 -4.18 3.54 10.97
C VAL A 17 -4.51 2.21 11.64
N SER A 18 -4.25 2.09 12.94
CA SER A 18 -4.36 0.81 13.62
C SER A 18 -5.77 0.24 13.68
N LYS A 19 -6.78 1.08 13.45
CA LYS A 19 -8.18 0.62 13.45
C LYS A 19 -8.76 0.48 12.06
N VAL A 20 -7.98 0.74 11.03
CA VAL A 20 -8.46 0.67 9.65
C VAL A 20 -8.53 -0.79 9.22
N ARG A 21 -9.65 -1.17 8.61
CA ARG A 21 -9.84 -2.53 8.11
C ARG A 21 -9.79 -2.62 6.60
N ASN A 22 -10.11 -1.55 5.91
CA ASN A 22 -10.20 -1.56 4.45
C ASN A 22 -9.32 -0.46 3.89
N MET A 23 -8.32 -0.86 3.11
CA MET A 23 -7.42 0.07 2.46
C MET A 23 -7.46 -0.07 0.95
N GLU A 24 -8.56 -0.57 0.42
CA GLU A 24 -8.69 -0.75 -1.01
C GLU A 24 -8.55 0.58 -1.73
N GLU A 25 -7.74 0.58 -2.76
CA GLU A 25 -7.55 1.71 -3.66
C GLU A 25 -7.02 2.97 -2.98
N MET A 26 -6.47 2.85 -1.78
CA MET A 26 -6.10 4.05 -1.05
C MET A 26 -5.12 4.94 -1.81
N PHE A 27 -4.15 4.35 -2.50
CA PHE A 27 -3.18 5.10 -3.29
C PHE A 27 -3.25 4.74 -4.77
N CYS A 28 -4.38 4.19 -5.20
CA CYS A 28 -4.57 3.83 -6.59
C CYS A 28 -4.46 5.10 -7.45
N ASN A 29 -3.61 5.06 -8.47
CA ASN A 29 -3.37 6.20 -9.36
C ASN A 29 -2.76 7.42 -8.66
N ALA A 30 -2.18 7.24 -7.47
CA ALA A 30 -1.46 8.32 -6.80
C ALA A 30 -0.05 8.36 -7.38
N GLU A 31 0.09 8.97 -8.55
CA GLU A 31 1.27 8.82 -9.39
C GLU A 31 2.53 9.46 -8.84
N SER A 32 2.39 10.47 -7.98
CA SER A 32 3.55 11.16 -7.41
C SER A 32 3.89 10.71 -6.00
N PHE A 33 3.04 9.90 -5.39
CA PHE A 33 3.23 9.55 -3.99
C PHE A 33 4.43 8.61 -3.82
N ASN A 34 5.36 8.98 -2.94
CA ASN A 34 6.51 8.15 -2.63
C ASN A 34 7.02 8.50 -1.23
N GLN A 35 6.21 8.25 -0.22
CA GLN A 35 6.57 8.56 1.17
C GLN A 35 6.59 7.29 1.99
N PRO A 36 7.40 7.25 3.06
CA PRO A 36 7.44 6.06 3.91
C PRO A 36 6.10 5.75 4.54
N LEU A 37 5.75 4.47 4.62
CA LEU A 37 4.56 4.00 5.30
C LEU A 37 4.88 2.80 6.18
N ASN A 38 6.16 2.51 6.37
CA ASN A 38 6.56 1.26 7.01
C ASN A 38 6.19 1.22 8.50
N ASP A 39 5.94 2.37 9.12
CA ASP A 39 5.53 2.43 10.52
C ASP A 39 4.02 2.29 10.72
N TRP A 40 3.25 2.19 9.66
CA TRP A 40 1.82 2.00 9.78
C TRP A 40 1.52 0.64 10.41
N LYS A 41 0.63 0.64 11.40
CA LYS A 41 0.24 -0.60 12.07
C LYS A 41 -0.93 -1.20 11.32
N MET A 42 -0.64 -2.19 10.49
CA MET A 42 -1.60 -2.75 9.54
C MET A 42 -2.35 -3.95 10.09
N TRP A 43 -2.22 -4.23 11.37
CA TRP A 43 -2.69 -5.49 11.93
C TRP A 43 -4.20 -5.71 11.87
N ASN A 44 -5.01 -4.68 11.67
CA ASN A 44 -6.45 -4.85 11.52
C ASN A 44 -6.92 -4.76 10.07
N VAL A 45 -6.02 -4.54 9.13
CA VAL A 45 -6.41 -4.40 7.73
C VAL A 45 -6.76 -5.76 7.16
N GLU A 46 -7.92 -5.85 6.51
CA GLU A 46 -8.41 -7.09 5.92
C GLU A 46 -8.35 -7.09 4.40
N SER A 47 -8.38 -5.93 3.78
CA SER A 47 -8.34 -5.84 2.33
C SER A 47 -7.45 -4.69 1.89
N MET A 48 -6.58 -4.97 0.92
CA MET A 48 -5.68 -4.01 0.33
C MET A 48 -5.73 -4.08 -1.19
N ASP A 49 -6.87 -4.49 -1.75
CA ASP A 49 -7.01 -4.61 -3.20
C ASP A 49 -6.71 -3.28 -3.87
N GLN A 50 -5.86 -3.32 -4.88
CA GLN A 50 -5.55 -2.17 -5.71
C GLN A 50 -4.96 -0.98 -4.95
N MET A 51 -4.41 -1.24 -3.75
CA MET A 51 -3.96 -0.14 -2.90
C MET A 51 -2.92 0.76 -3.57
N PHE A 52 -1.98 0.17 -4.30
CA PHE A 52 -0.94 0.92 -5.00
C PHE A 52 -1.00 0.74 -6.51
N MET A 53 -2.15 0.35 -7.03
CA MET A 53 -2.28 0.15 -8.46
C MET A 53 -2.00 1.47 -9.18
N ASP A 54 -1.10 1.43 -10.14
CA ASP A 54 -0.68 2.61 -10.92
C ASP A 54 -0.06 3.73 -10.09
N ALA A 55 0.42 3.42 -8.89
CA ALA A 55 1.20 4.36 -8.09
C ALA A 55 2.64 4.32 -8.61
N THR A 56 2.88 5.01 -9.71
CA THR A 56 4.08 4.82 -10.53
C THR A 56 5.37 5.29 -9.88
N SER A 57 5.30 6.18 -8.89
CA SER A 57 6.49 6.68 -8.20
C SER A 57 6.78 5.97 -6.88
N PHE A 58 5.83 5.20 -6.37
CA PHE A 58 5.98 4.62 -5.05
C PHE A 58 7.09 3.57 -5.04
N ASN A 59 8.04 3.73 -4.12
CA ASN A 59 9.16 2.80 -3.99
C ASN A 59 9.67 2.83 -2.55
N GLN A 60 8.85 2.39 -1.60
CA GLN A 60 9.20 2.39 -0.20
C GLN A 60 9.11 0.99 0.37
N PRO A 61 9.93 0.66 1.38
CA PRO A 61 9.84 -0.66 1.99
C PRO A 61 8.54 -0.81 2.77
N LEU A 62 7.96 -2.01 2.72
CA LEU A 62 6.75 -2.34 3.45
C LEU A 62 6.95 -3.63 4.25
N ASN A 63 8.20 -4.00 4.47
CA ASN A 63 8.50 -5.30 5.08
C ASN A 63 8.16 -5.36 6.57
N ASP A 64 7.90 -4.22 7.21
CA ASP A 64 7.51 -4.22 8.62
C ASP A 64 5.99 -4.26 8.81
N TRP A 65 5.23 -4.24 7.73
CA TRP A 65 3.78 -4.33 7.84
C TRP A 65 3.37 -5.72 8.30
N ASN A 66 2.55 -5.76 9.36
CA ASN A 66 1.94 -7.01 9.80
C ASN A 66 0.63 -7.17 9.04
N VAL A 67 0.64 -8.01 8.03
CA VAL A 67 -0.53 -8.21 7.18
C VAL A 67 -1.18 -9.57 7.43
N SER A 68 -1.03 -10.10 8.64
CA SER A 68 -1.54 -11.43 8.96
C SER A 68 -3.06 -11.53 8.87
N ASN A 69 -3.78 -10.42 9.01
CA ASN A 69 -5.23 -10.43 8.88
C ASN A 69 -5.72 -10.04 7.49
N VAL A 70 -4.82 -9.75 6.58
CA VAL A 70 -5.22 -9.36 5.22
C VAL A 70 -5.70 -10.60 4.47
N ARG A 71 -6.88 -10.47 3.89
CA ARG A 71 -7.50 -11.55 3.13
C ARG A 71 -7.39 -11.36 1.64
N SER A 72 -7.15 -10.13 1.20
CA SER A 72 -7.16 -9.83 -0.22
C SER A 72 -6.14 -8.75 -0.52
N MET A 73 -5.31 -8.99 -1.52
CA MET A 73 -4.32 -8.05 -2.04
C MET A 73 -4.37 -8.01 -3.57
N TRP A 74 -5.55 -8.13 -4.12
CA TRP A 74 -5.68 -8.29 -5.55
C TRP A 74 -5.17 -7.08 -6.31
N VAL A 75 -4.29 -7.31 -7.26
CA VAL A 75 -3.61 -6.33 -8.13
C VAL A 75 -3.05 -5.14 -7.36
N MET A 76 -2.60 -5.38 -6.13
CA MET A 76 -2.16 -4.32 -5.24
C MET A 76 -1.04 -3.46 -5.84
N PHE A 77 -0.11 -4.06 -6.55
CA PHE A 77 1.03 -3.35 -7.11
C PHE A 77 1.02 -3.29 -8.64
N ASN A 78 -0.11 -3.58 -9.25
CA ASN A 78 -0.20 -3.56 -10.70
C ASN A 78 0.06 -2.14 -11.20
N GLY A 79 1.06 -1.98 -12.06
CA GLY A 79 1.40 -0.65 -12.58
C GLY A 79 2.26 0.20 -11.67
N ALA A 80 2.64 -0.29 -10.49
CA ALA A 80 3.55 0.44 -9.59
C ALA A 80 4.99 0.20 -10.07
N THR A 81 5.35 0.83 -11.16
CA THR A 81 6.55 0.47 -11.92
C THR A 81 7.86 0.79 -11.22
N SER A 82 7.87 1.72 -10.27
CA SER A 82 9.10 2.06 -9.56
C SER A 82 9.48 1.03 -8.51
N LEU A 83 8.58 0.12 -8.15
CA LEU A 83 8.88 -0.91 -7.17
C LEU A 83 9.74 -2.04 -7.72
N GLY A 84 9.79 -2.19 -9.04
CA GLY A 84 10.50 -3.32 -9.63
C GLY A 84 9.86 -4.63 -9.21
N LEU A 85 10.52 -5.41 -8.37
CA LEU A 85 9.98 -6.66 -7.85
C LEU A 85 9.14 -6.40 -6.61
N GLY A 86 8.18 -5.52 -6.74
CA GLY A 86 7.48 -4.92 -5.62
C GLY A 86 6.71 -5.86 -4.75
N GLU A 87 6.22 -6.97 -5.30
CA GLU A 87 5.43 -7.88 -4.47
C GLU A 87 6.23 -8.48 -3.33
N SER A 88 7.56 -8.46 -3.41
CA SER A 88 8.37 -9.00 -2.34
C SER A 88 8.50 -8.05 -1.15
N ARG A 89 7.99 -6.84 -1.26
CA ARG A 89 8.14 -5.86 -0.20
C ARG A 89 7.21 -6.11 0.97
N VAL A 90 6.14 -6.86 0.77
CA VAL A 90 5.22 -7.22 1.85
C VAL A 90 5.56 -8.63 2.29
N ARG A 91 5.90 -8.78 3.58
CA ARG A 91 6.46 -10.04 4.08
C ARG A 91 5.47 -11.17 4.15
N ALA A 92 4.24 -10.89 4.52
CA ALA A 92 3.25 -11.92 4.77
C ALA A 92 1.93 -11.47 4.18
N GLY A 93 0.99 -12.38 4.08
CA GLY A 93 -0.31 -12.07 3.53
C GLY A 93 -0.71 -13.10 2.51
N PRO A 94 -1.80 -12.86 1.78
CA PRO A 94 -2.26 -13.80 0.77
C PRO A 94 -1.21 -13.99 -0.31
N LYS A 95 -1.19 -15.16 -0.89
CA LYS A 95 -0.22 -15.45 -1.93
C LYS A 95 -0.55 -14.82 -3.25
N ARG A 96 -1.78 -14.44 -3.44
CA ARG A 96 -2.22 -13.90 -4.70
C ARG A 96 -2.34 -12.43 -4.63
N SER A 97 -2.20 -11.81 -5.73
CA SER A 97 -2.39 -10.37 -5.73
C SER A 97 -2.89 -9.87 -7.07
#